data_d13f97f938afa1f63a6f66b8c2f844e8
#
_entry.id   d13f97f938afa1f63a6f66b8c2f844e8
#
_cell.length_a   1.000
_cell.length_b   1.000
_cell.length_c   1.000
_cell.angle_alpha   90.00
_cell.angle_beta   90.00
_cell.angle_gamma   90.00
#
_symmetry.space_group_name_H-M   'P 1'
#
loop_
_entity.id
_entity.type
_entity.pdbx_description
1 polymer ?
#
loop_
_entity_poly.entity_id
_entity_poly.type
_entity_poly.pdbx_seq_one_letter_code
_entity_poly.pdbx_strand_id
1 'polypeptide(L)'
;MAHQDYRTHLTTNHTNMINYIRGIVDELTPTQATLEAHGVGYLLNISLNTYTALQGKSEARLFVYESIREDAWTLFGFATKQERELFLML
;
A
#
# COMPACT_ATOMS: atom_id res chain seq x y z
N MET A 1 -9.95 3.32 -25.73
CA MET A 1 -9.43 3.61 -25.36
C MET A 1 -9.40 3.68 -24.92
N ALA A 2 -9.75 3.60 -24.99
CA ALA A 2 -9.48 3.79 -24.50
C ALA A 2 -9.70 3.98 -24.02
N HIS A 3 -10.02 4.02 -24.08
CA HIS A 3 -9.90 4.39 -23.56
C HIS A 3 -10.15 4.13 -23.05
N GLN A 4 -10.39 3.85 -22.56
CA GLN A 4 -10.33 3.90 -22.06
C GLN A 4 -10.39 3.67 -21.57
N ASP A 5 -10.90 3.45 -21.74
CA ASP A 5 -10.66 3.49 -21.24
C ASP A 5 -10.51 3.18 -20.82
N TYR A 6 -10.96 3.23 -20.89
CA TYR A 6 -10.46 3.16 -20.37
C TYR A 6 -10.62 3.21 -19.58
N ARG A 7 -10.85 3.40 -19.40
CA ARG A 7 -10.86 3.56 -18.65
C ARG A 7 -11.35 3.44 -17.96
N THR A 8 -11.72 3.25 -18.09
CA THR A 8 -11.94 3.17 -17.45
C THR A 8 -12.16 2.85 -17.09
N HIS A 9 -12.40 2.74 -17.20
CA HIS A 9 -12.27 2.35 -16.69
C HIS A 9 -11.90 2.18 -16.16
N LEU A 10 -11.89 2.52 -16.53
CA LEU A 10 -11.47 2.19 -15.94
C LEU A 10 -11.57 2.12 -15.11
N THR A 11 -11.91 1.90 -15.18
CA THR A 11 -11.98 1.63 -14.47
C THR A 11 -12.00 1.27 -13.70
N THR A 12 -12.24 1.37 -13.84
CA THR A 12 -12.46 0.80 -13.17
C THR A 12 -12.25 -0.29 -12.36
N ASN A 13 -12.13 -0.70 -12.81
CA ASN A 13 -11.99 -1.84 -12.09
C ASN A 13 -10.61 -2.07 -11.75
N HIS A 14 -10.35 -2.00 -10.55
CA HIS A 14 -9.07 -1.83 -10.08
C HIS A 14 -8.59 -3.10 -9.48
N THR A 15 -7.75 -3.81 -10.21
CA THR A 15 -7.14 -5.03 -9.71
C THR A 15 -5.82 -4.68 -9.06
N ASN A 16 -5.72 -5.03 -7.81
CA ASN A 16 -4.52 -4.80 -7.03
C ASN A 16 -3.47 -5.81 -7.44
N MET A 17 -2.39 -5.38 -8.05
CA MET A 17 -1.32 -6.27 -8.48
C MET A 17 -0.43 -6.67 -7.31
N ILE A 18 -0.28 -5.80 -6.33
CA ILE A 18 0.53 -6.09 -5.15
C ILE A 18 -0.42 -6.38 -3.99
N ASN A 19 -0.39 -7.60 -3.50
CA ASN A 19 -1.25 -7.99 -2.38
C ASN A 19 -0.63 -7.62 -1.05
N TYR A 20 0.65 -7.92 -0.88
CA TYR A 20 1.37 -7.54 0.33
C TYR A 20 2.85 -7.41 0.00
N ILE A 21 3.56 -6.72 0.89
CA ILE A 21 5.01 -6.61 0.80
C ILE A 21 5.56 -7.04 2.14
N ARG A 22 6.51 -7.97 2.12
CA ARG A 22 7.24 -8.37 3.32
C ARG A 22 8.67 -7.91 3.17
N GLY A 23 9.16 -7.16 4.14
CA GLY A 23 10.50 -6.64 4.04
C GLY A 23 11.01 -6.08 5.34
N ILE A 24 12.17 -5.47 5.25
CA ILE A 24 12.81 -4.80 6.38
C ILE A 24 12.16 -3.43 6.55
N VAL A 25 11.85 -3.09 7.79
CA VAL A 25 11.32 -1.76 8.10
C VAL A 25 12.50 -0.80 8.11
N ASP A 26 12.73 -0.16 6.98
CA ASP A 26 13.88 0.70 6.80
C ASP A 26 13.67 2.08 7.43
N GLU A 27 12.48 2.66 7.21
CA GLU A 27 12.11 3.93 7.80
C GLU A 27 10.67 3.88 8.25
N LEU A 28 10.37 4.56 9.34
CA LEU A 28 9.02 4.55 9.90
C LEU A 28 8.69 5.92 10.47
N THR A 29 7.59 6.50 10.01
CA THR A 29 7.01 7.71 10.57
C THR A 29 5.53 7.43 10.85
N PRO A 30 4.85 8.30 11.59
CA PRO A 30 3.42 8.06 11.86
C PRO A 30 2.54 7.97 10.63
N THR A 31 2.98 8.48 9.48
CA THR A 31 2.17 8.48 8.28
C THR A 31 2.73 7.63 7.16
N GLN A 32 3.99 7.21 7.26
CA GLN A 32 4.63 6.47 6.17
C GLN A 32 5.61 5.44 6.68
N ALA A 33 5.76 4.37 5.92
CA ALA A 33 6.77 3.34 6.21
C ALA A 33 7.48 3.01 4.90
N THR A 34 8.78 2.77 4.99
CA THR A 34 9.53 2.23 3.87
C THR A 34 9.89 0.80 4.20
N LEU A 35 9.42 -0.13 3.39
CA LEU A 35 9.81 -1.54 3.50
C LEU A 35 10.78 -1.85 2.38
N GLU A 36 11.91 -2.42 2.74
CA GLU A 36 12.90 -2.83 1.75
C GLU A 36 12.79 -4.33 1.52
N ALA A 37 12.53 -4.71 0.27
CA ALA A 37 12.45 -6.10 -0.13
C ALA A 37 13.27 -6.28 -1.39
N HIS A 38 14.22 -7.21 -1.34
CA HIS A 38 15.07 -7.55 -2.49
C HIS A 38 15.79 -6.32 -3.04
N GLY A 39 16.23 -5.42 -2.18
CA GLY A 39 16.98 -4.24 -2.59
C GLY A 39 16.13 -3.10 -3.09
N VAL A 40 14.80 -3.22 -3.00
CA VAL A 40 13.88 -2.16 -3.42
C VAL A 40 13.18 -1.61 -2.20
N GLY A 41 13.17 -0.28 -2.07
CA GLY A 41 12.47 0.38 -0.97
C GLY A 41 11.09 0.83 -1.43
N TYR A 42 10.06 0.28 -0.82
CA TYR A 42 8.67 0.62 -1.12
C TYR A 42 8.16 1.61 -0.08
N LEU A 43 7.73 2.77 -0.55
CA LEU A 43 7.16 3.79 0.34
C LEU A 43 5.66 3.57 0.44
N LEU A 44 5.18 3.33 1.65
CA LEU A 44 3.77 3.02 1.89
C LEU A 44 3.19 4.06 2.83
N ASN A 45 2.04 4.59 2.47
CA ASN A 45 1.28 5.45 3.37
C ASN A 45 0.53 4.54 4.34
N ILE A 46 0.57 4.85 5.63
CA ILE A 46 0.02 3.97 6.65
C ILE A 46 -0.85 4.75 7.61
N SER A 47 -1.71 4.01 8.31
CA SER A 47 -2.53 4.56 9.39
C SER A 47 -1.72 4.59 10.68
N LEU A 48 -2.26 5.30 11.66
CA LEU A 48 -1.65 5.33 12.97
C LEU A 48 -1.65 3.94 13.62
N ASN A 49 -2.69 3.16 13.37
CA ASN A 49 -2.75 1.78 13.87
C ASN A 49 -1.60 0.95 13.31
N THR A 50 -1.34 1.08 12.02
CA THR A 50 -0.25 0.35 11.39
C THR A 50 1.09 0.84 11.92
N TYR A 51 1.24 2.15 12.09
CA TYR A 51 2.46 2.71 12.68
C TYR A 51 2.73 2.08 14.04
N THR A 52 1.71 2.02 14.90
CA THR A 52 1.86 1.43 16.23
C THR A 52 2.25 -0.04 16.13
N ALA A 53 1.67 -0.76 15.19
CA ALA A 53 1.97 -2.18 15.02
C ALA A 53 3.40 -2.40 14.54
N LEU A 54 3.98 -1.43 13.83
CA LEU A 54 5.33 -1.58 13.27
C LEU A 54 6.43 -1.13 14.22
N GLN A 55 6.09 -0.38 15.26
CA GLN A 55 7.10 0.13 16.17
C GLN A 55 7.87 -1.02 16.81
N GLY A 56 9.19 -0.91 16.79
CA GLY A 56 10.06 -1.91 17.39
C GLY A 56 10.29 -3.14 16.53
N LYS A 57 9.73 -3.19 15.34
CA LYS A 57 9.90 -4.34 14.46
C LYS A 57 10.95 -4.04 13.41
N SER A 58 11.85 -5.01 13.19
CA SER A 58 12.87 -4.88 12.15
C SER A 58 12.34 -5.40 10.82
N GLU A 59 11.31 -6.23 10.84
CA GLU A 59 10.77 -6.87 9.66
C GLU A 59 9.27 -6.95 9.78
N ALA A 60 8.55 -6.78 8.68
CA ALA A 60 7.09 -6.80 8.73
C ALA A 60 6.51 -7.14 7.37
N ARG A 61 5.24 -7.52 7.39
CA ARG A 61 4.46 -7.71 6.18
C ARG A 61 3.28 -6.75 6.25
N LEU A 62 3.14 -5.92 5.22
CA LEU A 62 2.00 -5.02 5.12
C LEU A 62 1.16 -5.40 3.93
N PHE A 63 -0.16 -5.43 4.12
CA PHE A 63 -1.09 -5.63 3.01
C PHE A 63 -1.23 -4.31 2.28
N VAL A 64 -1.32 -4.38 0.96
CA VAL A 64 -1.16 -3.20 0.11
C VAL A 64 -2.42 -2.91 -0.67
N TYR A 65 -2.73 -1.63 -0.78
CA TYR A 65 -3.68 -1.13 -1.75
C TYR A 65 -2.94 -0.14 -2.65
N GLU A 66 -3.05 -0.35 -3.95
CA GLU A 66 -2.43 0.54 -4.93
C GLU A 66 -3.46 1.51 -5.46
N SER A 67 -3.14 2.80 -5.37
CA SER A 67 -3.96 3.83 -5.98
C SER A 67 -3.19 4.35 -7.18
N ILE A 68 -3.64 3.98 -8.37
CA ILE A 68 -2.97 4.37 -9.60
C ILE A 68 -3.84 5.39 -10.30
N ARG A 69 -3.28 6.57 -10.49
CA ARG A 69 -3.94 7.65 -11.19
C ARG A 69 -3.06 8.09 -12.33
N GLU A 70 -3.61 8.97 -13.14
CA GLU A 70 -2.90 9.46 -14.32
C GLU A 70 -1.53 10.04 -13.97
N ASP A 71 -1.47 10.75 -12.84
CA ASP A 71 -0.26 11.48 -12.47
C ASP A 71 0.40 10.97 -11.20
N ALA A 72 -0.10 9.87 -10.63
CA ALA A 72 0.44 9.39 -9.37
C ALA A 72 0.19 7.91 -9.17
N TRP A 73 1.17 7.26 -8.58
CA TRP A 73 1.05 5.87 -8.16
C TRP A 73 1.38 5.84 -6.67
N THR A 74 0.37 5.58 -5.86
CA THR A 74 0.50 5.65 -4.41
C THR A 74 0.22 4.28 -3.80
N LEU A 75 1.06 3.87 -2.86
CA LEU A 75 0.85 2.62 -2.13
C LEU A 75 0.38 2.92 -0.72
N PHE A 76 -0.62 2.18 -0.28
CA PHE A 76 -1.12 2.23 1.09
C PHE A 76 -0.85 0.88 1.74
N GLY A 77 -0.34 0.90 2.97
CA GLY A 77 0.00 -0.31 3.69
C GLY A 77 -0.82 -0.48 4.94
N PHE A 78 -1.22 -1.72 5.21
CA PHE A 78 -2.08 -2.04 6.36
C PHE A 78 -1.50 -3.24 7.10
N ALA A 79 -1.52 -3.17 8.42
CA ALA A 79 -1.00 -4.26 9.25
C ALA A 79 -1.82 -5.54 9.08
N THR A 80 -3.13 -5.40 8.84
CA THR A 80 -4.00 -6.55 8.67
C THR A 80 -4.82 -6.43 7.39
N LYS A 81 -5.26 -7.57 6.91
CA LYS A 81 -6.15 -7.63 5.77
C LYS A 81 -7.48 -6.94 6.05
N GLN A 82 -7.98 -7.11 7.26
CA GLN A 82 -9.24 -6.50 7.67
C GLN A 82 -9.17 -4.99 7.61
N GLU A 83 -8.07 -4.41 8.04
CA GLU A 83 -7.90 -2.97 8.00
C GLU A 83 -7.95 -2.48 6.56
N ARG A 84 -7.30 -3.20 5.64
CA ARG A 84 -7.34 -2.85 4.23
C ARG A 84 -8.75 -2.91 3.68
N GLU A 85 -9.51 -3.98 4.05
CA GLU A 85 -10.88 -4.13 3.57
C GLU A 85 -11.76 -2.99 4.06
N LEU A 86 -11.59 -2.58 5.30
CA LEU A 86 -12.35 -1.46 5.84
C LEU A 86 -12.04 -0.17 5.12
N PHE A 87 -10.77 0.05 4.83
CA PHE A 87 -10.36 1.24 4.09
C PHE A 87 -11.04 1.31 2.73
N LEU A 88 -11.13 0.17 2.06
CA LEU A 88 -11.72 0.11 0.72
C LEU A 88 -13.22 0.30 0.72
N MET A 89 -13.86 0.17 1.88
CA MET A 89 -15.30 0.37 2.00
C MET A 89 -15.69 1.82 2.24
N LEU A 90 -14.72 2.69 2.47
CA LEU A 90 -14.99 4.12 2.70
C LEU A 90 -15.13 4.93 1.37
#